data_c51d85875c4876d54d24b47c8cc0c6f6
#
_entry.id   c51d85875c4876d54d24b47c8cc0c6f6
#
_cell.length_a   1.000
_cell.length_b   1.000
_cell.length_c   1.000
_cell.angle_alpha   90.00
_cell.angle_beta   90.00
_cell.angle_gamma   90.00
#
_symmetry.space_group_name_H-M   'P 1'
#
loop_
_entity.id
_entity.type
_entity.pdbx_description
1 polymer ?
#
loop_
_entity_poly.entity_id
_entity_poly.type
_entity_poly.pdbx_seq_one_letter_code
_entity_poly.pdbx_strand_id
1 'polypeptide(L)'
;MSRDLVVALSGGIGGAKLALGLSRIVPADKLLVVANVGDDFEHLGLHISPDVDTLTYTLAGLDNTKQGWGRQDETWSFMATLTALGGEDWFRLGDRDMALHVERTRRLRRGETLAAITAHFVRRTWPPSPRRLAATLRR
;
A
#
# COMPACT_ATOMS: atom_id res chain seq x y z
N MET A 1 -9.97 27.86 17.82
CA MET A 1 -9.02 27.34 16.80
C MET A 1 -9.79 26.36 15.93
N SER A 2 -9.98 26.69 14.67
CA SER A 2 -10.65 25.79 13.71
C SER A 2 -9.87 24.48 13.62
N ARG A 3 -10.57 23.36 13.83
CA ARG A 3 -10.01 22.02 13.63
C ARG A 3 -10.32 21.56 12.20
N ASP A 4 -9.92 22.35 11.23
CA ASP A 4 -10.18 22.01 9.82
C ASP A 4 -9.39 20.76 9.48
N LEU A 5 -10.12 19.66 9.26
CA LEU A 5 -9.58 18.40 8.81
C LEU A 5 -9.70 18.35 7.28
N VAL A 6 -8.59 18.12 6.61
CA VAL A 6 -8.55 17.82 5.18
C VAL A 6 -8.73 16.32 5.01
N VAL A 7 -9.78 15.91 4.31
CA VAL A 7 -10.04 14.52 3.96
C VAL A 7 -9.77 14.33 2.48
N ALA A 8 -8.85 13.46 2.13
CA ALA A 8 -8.52 13.10 0.75
C ALA A 8 -8.97 11.66 0.46
N LEU A 9 -9.81 11.49 -0.56
CA LEU A 9 -10.15 10.18 -1.09
C LEU A 9 -9.09 9.78 -2.12
N SER A 10 -8.50 8.60 -1.96
CA SER A 10 -7.40 8.14 -2.78
C SER A 10 -7.73 6.80 -3.43
N GLY A 11 -7.62 6.76 -4.75
CA GLY A 11 -7.68 5.55 -5.57
C GLY A 11 -6.65 5.63 -6.69
N GLY A 12 -5.98 4.52 -6.97
CA GLY A 12 -4.96 4.43 -8.00
C GLY A 12 -3.75 5.33 -7.80
N ILE A 13 -2.97 5.46 -8.85
CA ILE A 13 -1.72 6.25 -8.88
C ILE A 13 -1.99 7.75 -8.71
N GLY A 14 -3.06 8.25 -9.33
CA GLY A 14 -3.44 9.66 -9.24
C GLY A 14 -3.79 10.08 -7.81
N GLY A 15 -4.58 9.27 -7.11
CA GLY A 15 -4.92 9.50 -5.71
C GLY A 15 -3.71 9.46 -4.79
N ALA A 16 -2.78 8.55 -5.03
CA ALA A 16 -1.54 8.45 -4.26
C ALA A 16 -0.65 9.70 -4.47
N LYS A 17 -0.53 10.22 -5.69
CA LYS A 17 0.19 11.45 -6.00
C LYS A 17 -0.44 12.68 -5.33
N LEU A 18 -1.77 12.75 -5.35
CA LEU A 18 -2.50 13.81 -4.64
C LEU A 18 -2.22 13.74 -3.13
N ALA A 19 -2.32 12.57 -2.53
CA ALA A 19 -2.05 12.36 -1.12
C ALA A 19 -0.60 12.76 -0.75
N LEU A 20 0.37 12.41 -1.61
CA LEU A 20 1.76 12.82 -1.44
C LEU A 20 1.93 14.34 -1.49
N GLY A 21 1.28 15.00 -2.44
CA GLY A 21 1.28 16.47 -2.53
C GLY A 21 0.69 17.12 -1.27
N LEU A 22 -0.49 16.66 -0.84
CA LEU A 22 -1.14 17.16 0.36
C LEU A 22 -0.30 16.92 1.63
N SER A 23 0.37 15.78 1.75
CA SER A 23 1.23 15.47 2.90
C SER A 23 2.41 16.46 3.08
N ARG A 24 2.76 17.21 2.04
CA ARG A 24 3.84 18.19 2.07
C ARG A 24 3.40 19.57 2.56
N ILE A 25 2.10 19.89 2.46
CA ILE A 25 1.54 21.21 2.74
C ILE A 25 0.54 21.19 3.90
N VAL A 26 -0.08 20.06 4.19
CA VAL A 26 -1.05 19.90 5.29
C VAL A 26 -0.36 19.21 6.46
N PRO A 27 -0.50 19.73 7.70
CA PRO A 27 0.01 19.05 8.90
C PRO A 27 -0.57 17.63 9.03
N ALA A 28 0.24 16.69 9.49
CA ALA A 28 -0.14 15.27 9.53
C ALA A 28 -1.35 14.99 10.43
N ASP A 29 -1.55 15.76 11.49
CA ASP A 29 -2.70 15.69 12.40
C ASP A 29 -3.99 16.28 11.80
N LYS A 30 -3.87 16.98 10.67
CA LYS A 30 -4.98 17.59 9.92
C LYS A 30 -5.25 16.95 8.56
N LEU A 31 -4.53 15.89 8.21
CA LEU A 31 -4.71 15.17 6.94
C LEU A 31 -5.19 13.76 7.21
N LEU A 32 -6.38 13.43 6.69
CA LEU A 32 -6.91 12.07 6.64
C LEU A 32 -6.98 11.61 5.19
N VAL A 33 -6.27 10.54 4.87
CA VAL A 33 -6.36 9.90 3.55
C VAL A 33 -7.17 8.62 3.67
N VAL A 34 -8.23 8.52 2.87
CA VAL A 34 -9.10 7.34 2.81
C VAL A 34 -8.82 6.62 1.49
N ALA A 35 -8.22 5.43 1.57
CA ALA A 35 -7.90 4.63 0.41
C ALA A 35 -9.11 3.82 -0.07
N ASN A 36 -9.27 3.70 -1.39
CA ASN A 36 -10.23 2.78 -1.99
C ASN A 36 -9.86 1.33 -1.68
N VAL A 37 -10.85 0.53 -1.33
CA VAL A 37 -10.73 -0.93 -1.14
C VAL A 37 -11.72 -1.70 -2.03
N GLY A 38 -12.45 -1.00 -2.89
CA GLY A 38 -13.42 -1.61 -3.81
C GLY A 38 -12.76 -2.48 -4.88
N ASP A 39 -11.48 -2.25 -5.16
CA ASP A 39 -10.69 -3.02 -6.12
C ASP A 39 -9.83 -4.11 -5.46
N ASP A 40 -10.04 -4.36 -4.16
CA ASP A 40 -9.38 -5.47 -3.47
C ASP A 40 -9.88 -6.80 -4.03
N PHE A 41 -8.97 -7.75 -4.19
CA PHE A 41 -9.28 -9.09 -4.70
C PHE A 41 -8.38 -10.17 -4.10
N GLU A 42 -8.68 -11.41 -4.38
CA GLU A 42 -7.84 -12.56 -4.02
C GLU A 42 -7.11 -13.08 -5.25
N HIS A 43 -5.80 -13.31 -5.13
CA HIS A 43 -4.96 -13.93 -6.14
C HIS A 43 -3.98 -14.90 -5.47
N LEU A 44 -3.88 -16.13 -5.98
CA LEU A 44 -3.08 -17.21 -5.38
C LEU A 44 -3.39 -17.45 -3.90
N GLY A 45 -4.65 -17.26 -3.49
CA GLY A 45 -5.08 -17.36 -2.09
C GLY A 45 -4.59 -16.22 -1.19
N LEU A 46 -4.07 -15.14 -1.77
CA LEU A 46 -3.56 -13.97 -1.07
C LEU A 46 -4.48 -12.76 -1.27
N HIS A 47 -4.69 -12.00 -0.20
CA HIS A 47 -5.45 -10.75 -0.27
C HIS A 47 -4.59 -9.64 -0.88
N ILE A 48 -5.04 -9.11 -2.00
CA ILE A 48 -4.42 -8.02 -2.75
C ILE A 48 -5.22 -6.74 -2.53
N SER A 49 -4.56 -5.67 -2.14
CA SER A 49 -5.17 -4.33 -1.93
C SER A 49 -4.39 -3.29 -2.75
N PRO A 50 -4.65 -3.19 -4.07
CA PRO A 50 -3.80 -2.43 -4.98
C PRO A 50 -3.68 -0.94 -4.62
N ASP A 51 -4.81 -0.31 -4.28
CA ASP A 51 -4.84 1.12 -3.99
C ASP A 51 -4.18 1.46 -2.66
N VAL A 52 -4.38 0.60 -1.65
CA VAL A 52 -3.72 0.72 -0.35
C VAL A 52 -2.20 0.61 -0.52
N ASP A 53 -1.73 -0.35 -1.33
CA ASP A 53 -0.31 -0.58 -1.55
C ASP A 53 0.31 0.56 -2.36
N THR A 54 -0.34 1.01 -3.43
CA THR A 54 0.11 2.14 -4.23
C THR A 54 0.24 3.41 -3.38
N LEU A 55 -0.78 3.74 -2.60
CA LEU A 55 -0.75 4.88 -1.68
C LEU A 55 0.41 4.76 -0.70
N THR A 56 0.56 3.58 -0.13
CA THR A 56 1.52 3.29 0.91
C THR A 56 2.96 3.39 0.39
N TYR A 57 3.24 2.80 -0.77
CA TYR A 57 4.56 2.90 -1.41
C TYR A 57 4.88 4.33 -1.84
N THR A 58 3.92 5.05 -2.40
CA THR A 58 4.11 6.45 -2.83
C THR A 58 4.46 7.36 -1.65
N LEU A 59 3.73 7.25 -0.55
CA LEU A 59 3.99 8.05 0.65
C LEU A 59 5.30 7.70 1.33
N ALA A 60 5.76 6.46 1.18
CA ALA A 60 7.04 6.00 1.72
C ALA A 60 8.24 6.29 0.80
N GLY A 61 8.01 6.73 -0.43
CA GLY A 61 9.06 6.88 -1.44
C GLY A 61 9.64 5.54 -1.92
N LEU A 62 8.82 4.49 -1.88
CA LEU A 62 9.16 3.13 -2.30
C LEU A 62 8.49 2.74 -3.63
N ASP A 63 7.75 3.64 -4.23
CA ASP A 63 7.10 3.43 -5.51
C ASP A 63 8.12 3.40 -6.66
N ASN A 64 7.84 2.59 -7.66
CA ASN A 64 8.66 2.52 -8.87
C ASN A 64 8.25 3.63 -9.86
N THR A 65 8.88 4.79 -9.72
CA THR A 65 8.60 5.96 -10.57
C THR A 65 8.99 5.77 -12.04
N LYS A 66 9.92 4.84 -12.33
CA LYS A 66 10.35 4.53 -13.71
C LYS A 66 9.32 3.68 -14.43
N GLN A 67 8.76 2.70 -13.73
CA GLN A 67 7.74 1.78 -14.28
C GLN A 67 6.33 2.40 -14.18
N GLY A 68 6.13 3.36 -13.26
CA GLY A 68 4.86 4.01 -13.04
C GLY A 68 3.89 3.23 -12.14
N TRP A 69 4.25 2.03 -11.68
CA TRP A 69 3.48 1.19 -10.77
C TRP A 69 4.38 0.24 -9.97
N GLY A 70 3.85 -0.29 -8.88
CA GLY A 70 4.54 -1.26 -8.04
C GLY A 70 5.63 -0.65 -7.16
N ARG A 71 6.37 -1.53 -6.50
CA ARG A 71 7.47 -1.18 -5.62
C ARG A 71 8.79 -1.10 -6.39
N GLN A 72 9.66 -0.15 -6.02
CA GLN A 72 11.02 -0.09 -6.55
C GLN A 72 11.89 -1.27 -6.04
N ASP A 73 12.97 -1.53 -6.75
CA ASP A 73 13.98 -2.55 -6.39
C ASP A 73 13.41 -3.97 -6.25
N GLU A 74 12.37 -4.29 -7.02
CA GLU A 74 11.81 -5.63 -7.04
C GLU A 74 12.70 -6.63 -7.78
N THR A 75 12.63 -7.88 -7.32
CA THR A 75 13.09 -9.07 -8.02
C THR A 75 11.88 -9.93 -8.41
N TRP A 76 12.07 -10.87 -9.32
CA TRP A 76 10.97 -11.58 -9.97
C TRP A 76 11.15 -13.10 -9.96
N SER A 77 11.94 -13.63 -9.03
CA SER A 77 12.26 -15.05 -8.93
C SER A 77 11.01 -15.90 -8.67
N PHE A 78 10.13 -15.41 -7.81
CA PHE A 78 8.85 -16.08 -7.55
C PHE A 78 8.03 -16.22 -8.83
N MET A 79 7.81 -15.11 -9.56
CA MET A 79 7.01 -15.13 -10.79
C MET A 79 7.62 -16.02 -11.87
N ALA A 80 8.94 -15.95 -12.06
CA ALA A 80 9.62 -16.81 -13.02
C ALA A 80 9.42 -18.30 -12.71
N THR A 81 9.52 -18.67 -11.44
CA THR A 81 9.30 -20.05 -10.99
C THR A 81 7.83 -20.45 -11.13
N LEU A 82 6.90 -19.57 -10.77
CA LEU A 82 5.46 -19.84 -10.88
C LEU A 82 5.07 -20.09 -12.32
N THR A 83 5.53 -19.26 -13.27
CA THR A 83 5.29 -19.43 -14.71
C THR A 83 5.88 -20.76 -15.22
N ALA A 84 7.10 -21.11 -14.79
CA ALA A 84 7.72 -22.38 -15.17
C ALA A 84 6.95 -23.62 -14.66
N LEU A 85 6.23 -23.48 -13.55
CA LEU A 85 5.34 -24.52 -13.00
C LEU A 85 3.94 -24.54 -13.68
N GLY A 86 3.67 -23.62 -14.61
CA GLY A 86 2.36 -23.49 -15.27
C GLY A 86 1.30 -22.81 -14.38
N GLY A 87 1.72 -22.04 -13.38
CA GLY A 87 0.82 -21.28 -12.51
C GLY A 87 0.27 -20.01 -13.17
N GLU A 88 -0.71 -19.38 -12.49
CA GLU A 88 -1.33 -18.14 -12.97
C GLU A 88 -0.34 -16.97 -12.85
N ASP A 89 -0.01 -16.33 -13.98
CA ASP A 89 0.97 -15.23 -14.07
C ASP A 89 0.42 -13.93 -14.64
N TRP A 90 -0.90 -13.83 -14.82
CA TRP A 90 -1.57 -12.65 -15.36
C TRP A 90 -1.40 -11.40 -14.47
N PHE A 91 -1.29 -11.58 -13.15
CA PHE A 91 -1.04 -10.52 -12.20
C PHE A 91 0.38 -10.65 -11.63
N ARG A 92 1.24 -9.72 -11.96
CA ARG A 92 2.65 -9.77 -11.58
C ARG A 92 2.89 -9.25 -10.18
N LEU A 93 3.50 -10.10 -9.35
CA LEU A 93 3.88 -9.80 -7.98
C LEU A 93 5.40 -9.83 -7.85
N GLY A 94 6.02 -8.75 -7.41
CA GLY A 94 7.43 -8.73 -7.08
C GLY A 94 7.72 -9.55 -5.81
N ASP A 95 8.94 -10.01 -5.63
CA ASP A 95 9.31 -10.88 -4.50
C ASP A 95 9.11 -10.19 -3.15
N ARG A 96 9.38 -8.89 -3.06
CA ARG A 96 9.16 -8.09 -1.85
C ARG A 96 7.69 -7.79 -1.61
N ASP A 97 6.96 -7.51 -2.66
CA ASP A 97 5.53 -7.29 -2.63
C ASP A 97 4.80 -8.58 -2.21
N MET A 98 5.25 -9.73 -2.70
CA MET A 98 4.76 -11.03 -2.29
C MET A 98 4.84 -11.24 -0.77
N ALA A 99 5.94 -10.86 -0.14
CA ALA A 99 6.09 -10.98 1.31
C ALA A 99 5.04 -10.15 2.07
N LEU A 100 4.69 -8.97 1.56
CA LEU A 100 3.65 -8.13 2.13
C LEU A 100 2.27 -8.78 2.01
N HIS A 101 1.93 -9.33 0.84
CA HIS A 101 0.65 -10.01 0.62
C HIS A 101 0.50 -11.26 1.49
N VAL A 102 1.54 -12.07 1.62
CA VAL A 102 1.56 -13.26 2.49
C VAL A 102 1.28 -12.85 3.94
N GLU A 103 2.01 -11.89 4.48
CA GLU A 103 1.85 -11.48 5.88
C GLU A 103 0.50 -10.77 6.11
N ARG A 104 0.03 -9.95 5.17
CA ARG A 104 -1.33 -9.37 5.22
C ARG A 104 -2.39 -10.45 5.31
N THR A 105 -2.35 -11.41 4.40
CA THR A 105 -3.34 -12.50 4.35
C THR A 105 -3.34 -13.33 5.62
N ARG A 106 -2.15 -13.66 6.14
CA ARG A 106 -2.02 -14.39 7.40
C ARG A 106 -2.68 -13.66 8.57
N ARG A 107 -2.50 -12.33 8.66
CA ARG A 107 -3.06 -11.50 9.73
C ARG A 107 -4.57 -11.30 9.57
N LEU A 108 -5.06 -11.07 8.35
CA LEU A 108 -6.50 -10.99 8.07
C LEU A 108 -7.21 -12.26 8.50
N ARG A 109 -6.65 -13.44 8.21
CA ARG A 109 -7.20 -14.74 8.64
C ARG A 109 -7.23 -14.92 10.17
N ARG A 110 -6.46 -14.16 10.91
CA ARG A 110 -6.48 -14.10 12.38
C ARG A 110 -7.47 -13.05 12.93
N GLY A 111 -8.20 -12.37 12.07
CA GLY A 111 -9.19 -11.38 12.46
C GLY A 111 -8.66 -9.96 12.65
N GLU A 112 -7.40 -9.69 12.31
CA GLU A 112 -6.88 -8.32 12.31
C GLU A 112 -7.52 -7.52 11.17
N THR A 113 -7.74 -6.22 11.37
CA THR A 113 -8.29 -5.35 10.33
C THR A 113 -7.19 -4.91 9.34
N LEU A 114 -7.58 -4.68 8.08
CA LEU A 114 -6.65 -4.18 7.05
C LEU A 114 -5.95 -2.89 7.50
N ALA A 115 -6.68 -1.98 8.16
CA ALA A 115 -6.14 -0.74 8.69
C ALA A 115 -5.03 -0.98 9.74
N ALA A 116 -5.27 -1.88 10.69
CA ALA A 116 -4.29 -2.22 11.73
C ALA A 116 -3.04 -2.87 11.12
N ILE A 117 -3.22 -3.76 10.15
CA ILE A 117 -2.13 -4.44 9.43
C ILE A 117 -1.30 -3.41 8.66
N THR A 118 -1.93 -2.54 7.88
CA THR A 118 -1.25 -1.49 7.12
C THR A 118 -0.46 -0.56 8.04
N ALA A 119 -1.07 -0.12 9.14
CA ALA A 119 -0.37 0.71 10.13
C ALA A 119 0.82 -0.01 10.77
N HIS A 120 0.74 -1.33 10.96
CA HIS A 120 1.86 -2.13 11.47
C HIS A 120 3.00 -2.19 10.45
N PHE A 121 2.71 -2.42 9.17
CA PHE A 121 3.73 -2.46 8.12
C PHE A 121 4.44 -1.12 7.99
N VAL A 122 3.68 -0.03 7.96
CA VAL A 122 4.23 1.34 7.93
C VAL A 122 5.25 1.57 9.04
N ARG A 123 4.94 1.13 10.27
CA ARG A 123 5.87 1.31 11.40
C ARG A 123 7.14 0.47 11.33
N ARG A 124 7.07 -0.69 10.64
CA ARG A 124 8.17 -1.68 10.62
C ARG A 124 9.12 -1.53 9.46
N THR A 125 8.61 -1.18 8.29
CA THR A 125 9.36 -1.31 7.04
C THR A 125 9.82 0.01 6.46
N TRP A 126 9.33 1.13 6.99
CA TRP A 126 9.71 2.43 6.47
C TRP A 126 10.72 3.11 7.35
N PRO A 127 11.73 3.74 6.72
CA PRO A 127 12.63 4.59 7.47
C PRO A 127 11.78 5.62 8.23
N PRO A 128 12.18 6.00 9.44
CA PRO A 128 11.48 7.02 10.19
C PRO A 128 11.46 8.29 9.34
N SER A 129 10.38 8.47 8.60
CA SER A 129 10.12 9.76 7.96
C SER A 129 9.97 10.76 9.09
N PRO A 130 10.63 11.93 9.03
CA PRO A 130 10.41 12.99 10.01
C PRO A 130 8.96 13.49 10.00
N ARG A 131 8.13 13.01 9.11
CA ARG A 131 6.69 13.27 9.01
C ARG A 131 5.94 11.97 9.33
N ARG A 132 5.54 11.82 10.59
CA ARG A 132 4.63 10.74 11.00
C ARG A 132 3.33 10.89 10.24
N LEU A 133 3.15 10.07 9.20
CA LEU A 133 1.84 9.89 8.62
C LEU A 133 0.99 9.11 9.63
N ALA A 134 0.07 9.79 10.26
CA ALA A 134 -1.07 9.16 10.90
C ALA A 134 -2.04 8.75 9.78
N ALA A 135 -1.70 7.72 9.01
CA ALA A 135 -2.62 7.14 8.05
C ALA A 135 -3.70 6.39 8.84
N THR A 136 -4.82 7.01 9.05
CA THR A 136 -6.01 6.32 9.54
C THR A 136 -6.76 5.81 8.32
N LEU A 137 -6.50 4.55 7.97
CA LEU A 137 -7.35 3.82 7.04
C LEU A 137 -8.64 3.47 7.76
N ARG A 138 -9.76 4.07 7.37
CA ARG A 138 -11.10 3.68 7.81
C ARG A 138 -11.81 3.01 6.65
N ARG A 139 -12.53 1.90 6.98
CA ARG A 139 -13.53 1.30 6.09
C ARG A 139 -14.73 2.22 5.97
#